data_8b5785a623040b4568c86f38fa1bc769
#
_entry.id   8b5785a623040b4568c86f38fa1bc769
#
_cell.length_a   1.000
_cell.length_b   1.000
_cell.length_c   1.000
_cell.angle_alpha   90.00
_cell.angle_beta   90.00
_cell.angle_gamma   90.00
#
_symmetry.space_group_name_H-M   'P 1'
#
loop_
_entity.id
_entity.type
_entity.pdbx_description
1 polymer ?
#
loop_
_entity_poly.entity_id
_entity_poly.type
_entity_poly.pdbx_seq_one_letter_code
_entity_poly.pdbx_strand_id
1 'polypeptide(L)'
;VGEDNFMNLGDNFIQEGLVNRITPFNTRAENAQRFDADKTYDAVMYRFKYGNLSHPGLYIDEATMGMCWTHRRLLARTAIQLALNGEKQKAINVLNKAEKEIPEYNVPLNYISGGGDMAKAWQMVGNKQKARIYADKTWKVLCQYVEFYLQLQGNAFISEQQSCLPNFYYMQDVCNTYRMIDPKLYEGRMQQFVGYTQRYQAKGGQMPQQ
;
A
#
# COMPACT_ATOMS: atom_id res chain seq x y z
N VAL A 1 8.19 -12.61 -2.86
CA VAL A 1 9.19 -13.56 -2.40
C VAL A 1 9.90 -12.89 -1.24
N GLY A 2 9.88 -13.52 -0.03
CA GLY A 2 10.55 -12.99 1.16
C GLY A 2 12.08 -12.98 0.98
N GLU A 3 12.77 -12.08 1.69
CA GLU A 3 14.23 -11.95 1.63
C GLU A 3 14.96 -13.27 1.97
N ASP A 4 14.36 -14.11 2.80
CA ASP A 4 14.91 -15.40 3.24
C ASP A 4 15.03 -16.46 2.12
N ASN A 5 14.35 -16.27 1.00
CA ASN A 5 14.36 -17.19 -0.12
C ASN A 5 15.45 -16.91 -1.17
N PHE A 6 16.34 -15.94 -0.92
CA PHE A 6 17.36 -15.51 -1.88
C PHE A 6 18.80 -15.93 -1.51
N MET A 7 18.98 -17.10 -0.93
CA MET A 7 20.32 -17.63 -0.59
C MET A 7 21.21 -16.62 0.16
N ASN A 8 20.62 -15.90 1.12
CA ASN A 8 21.27 -14.82 1.91
C ASN A 8 21.74 -13.59 1.08
N LEU A 9 21.26 -13.42 -0.14
CA LEU A 9 21.58 -12.26 -0.98
C LEU A 9 20.61 -11.07 -0.80
N GLY A 10 19.72 -11.10 0.20
CA GLY A 10 18.71 -10.05 0.42
C GLY A 10 19.27 -8.64 0.58
N ASP A 11 20.50 -8.53 1.10
CA ASP A 11 21.19 -7.25 1.23
C ASP A 11 21.94 -6.81 -0.03
N ASN A 12 21.92 -7.61 -1.10
CA ASN A 12 22.58 -7.32 -2.38
C ASN A 12 21.59 -6.92 -3.48
N PHE A 13 20.38 -6.46 -3.10
CA PHE A 13 19.33 -6.14 -4.07
C PHE A 13 19.05 -4.66 -4.19
N ILE A 14 18.88 -4.21 -5.44
CA ILE A 14 18.26 -2.91 -5.77
C ILE A 14 17.03 -3.20 -6.62
N GLN A 15 15.87 -2.77 -6.16
CA GLN A 15 14.63 -2.91 -6.91
C GLN A 15 14.59 -1.94 -8.09
N GLU A 16 14.35 -2.46 -9.29
CA GLU A 16 14.16 -1.71 -10.54
C GLU A 16 12.83 -2.15 -11.17
N GLY A 17 11.77 -1.40 -10.94
CA GLY A 17 10.42 -1.81 -11.34
C GLY A 17 9.93 -3.03 -10.55
N LEU A 18 9.54 -4.09 -11.26
CA LEU A 18 9.06 -5.35 -10.67
C LEU A 18 10.18 -6.38 -10.40
N VAL A 19 11.41 -6.06 -10.72
CA VAL A 19 12.55 -6.97 -10.56
C VAL A 19 13.58 -6.41 -9.58
N ASN A 20 14.37 -7.30 -8.99
CA ASN A 20 15.49 -6.93 -8.16
C ASN A 20 16.78 -7.22 -8.94
N ARG A 21 17.63 -6.20 -9.11
CA ARG A 21 18.96 -6.35 -9.63
C ARG A 21 19.90 -6.78 -8.49
N ILE A 22 20.68 -7.84 -8.71
CA ILE A 22 21.71 -8.29 -7.77
C ILE A 22 22.92 -7.38 -7.93
N THR A 23 23.46 -6.89 -6.83
CA THR A 23 24.68 -6.08 -6.77
C THR A 23 25.85 -6.90 -6.22
N PRO A 24 27.09 -6.61 -6.63
CA PRO A 24 28.27 -7.27 -6.08
C PRO A 24 28.63 -6.78 -4.66
N PHE A 25 27.92 -5.81 -4.11
CA PHE A 25 28.15 -5.19 -2.82
C PHE A 25 26.90 -5.28 -1.94
N ASN A 26 27.09 -5.18 -0.62
CA ASN A 26 26.01 -5.14 0.35
C ASN A 26 25.37 -3.75 0.37
N THR A 27 24.15 -3.61 -0.12
CA THR A 27 23.44 -2.34 -0.25
C THR A 27 23.09 -1.71 1.12
N ARG A 28 22.93 -2.52 2.17
CA ARG A 28 22.67 -2.04 3.52
C ARG A 28 23.94 -1.50 4.18
N ALA A 29 25.06 -2.21 4.05
CA ALA A 29 26.34 -1.78 4.62
C ALA A 29 26.84 -0.49 3.99
N GLU A 30 26.58 -0.28 2.69
CA GLU A 30 26.97 0.93 1.97
C GLU A 30 25.92 2.04 1.97
N ASN A 31 24.82 1.89 2.75
CA ASN A 31 23.67 2.80 2.75
C ASN A 31 23.14 3.13 1.35
N ALA A 32 23.26 2.19 0.42
CA ALA A 32 22.83 2.36 -0.95
C ALA A 32 21.29 2.39 -1.04
N GLN A 33 20.76 3.20 -1.94
CA GLN A 33 19.33 3.25 -2.19
C GLN A 33 18.85 1.93 -2.77
N ARG A 34 18.01 1.19 -2.04
CA ARG A 34 17.52 -0.15 -2.44
C ARG A 34 16.37 -0.12 -3.44
N PHE A 35 15.95 1.06 -3.88
CA PHE A 35 14.91 1.28 -4.89
C PHE A 35 15.38 2.33 -5.87
N ASP A 36 15.58 1.94 -7.14
CA ASP A 36 15.97 2.85 -8.22
C ASP A 36 14.71 3.53 -8.78
N ALA A 37 14.47 4.76 -8.33
CA ALA A 37 13.27 5.52 -8.69
C ALA A 37 13.27 5.93 -10.17
N ASP A 38 14.42 6.29 -10.74
CA ASP A 38 14.51 6.76 -12.13
C ASP A 38 14.28 5.62 -13.12
N LYS A 39 14.96 4.48 -12.93
CA LYS A 39 14.73 3.31 -13.79
C LYS A 39 13.31 2.77 -13.64
N THR A 40 12.76 2.81 -12.41
CA THR A 40 11.38 2.40 -12.18
C THR A 40 10.42 3.36 -12.85
N TYR A 41 10.67 4.68 -12.77
CA TYR A 41 9.88 5.69 -13.47
C TYR A 41 9.85 5.42 -14.99
N ASP A 42 11.00 5.22 -15.62
CA ASP A 42 11.08 4.89 -17.03
C ASP A 42 10.32 3.62 -17.39
N ALA A 43 10.43 2.59 -16.55
CA ALA A 43 9.71 1.34 -16.75
C ALA A 43 8.19 1.53 -16.68
N VAL A 44 7.68 2.14 -15.60
CA VAL A 44 6.22 2.30 -15.40
C VAL A 44 5.60 3.31 -16.37
N MET A 45 6.34 4.33 -16.78
CA MET A 45 5.83 5.36 -17.68
C MET A 45 5.87 4.94 -19.15
N TYR A 46 6.89 4.23 -19.60
CA TYR A 46 7.14 4.05 -21.03
C TYR A 46 7.19 2.60 -21.51
N ARG A 47 7.52 1.64 -20.62
CA ARG A 47 7.72 0.23 -21.02
C ARG A 47 6.56 -0.67 -20.62
N PHE A 48 5.97 -0.48 -19.43
CA PHE A 48 4.91 -1.33 -18.94
C PHE A 48 3.63 -1.19 -19.77
N LYS A 49 2.95 -2.31 -19.99
CA LYS A 49 1.64 -2.40 -20.60
C LYS A 49 0.64 -2.86 -19.56
N TYR A 50 -0.48 -2.18 -19.45
CA TYR A 50 -1.48 -2.42 -18.42
C TYR A 50 -2.70 -3.20 -18.93
N GLY A 51 -2.58 -3.88 -20.07
CA GLY A 51 -3.58 -4.85 -20.54
C GLY A 51 -4.98 -4.27 -20.80
N ASN A 52 -5.05 -2.96 -21.15
CA ASN A 52 -6.32 -2.27 -21.38
C ASN A 52 -7.26 -2.23 -20.15
N LEU A 53 -6.71 -2.26 -18.94
CA LEU A 53 -7.46 -2.21 -17.67
C LEU A 53 -8.35 -0.95 -17.53
N SER A 54 -8.08 0.09 -18.30
CA SER A 54 -8.90 1.31 -18.35
C SER A 54 -10.23 1.14 -19.07
N HIS A 55 -10.46 0.02 -19.79
CA HIS A 55 -11.73 -0.24 -20.44
C HIS A 55 -12.80 -0.69 -19.42
N PRO A 56 -13.96 -0.02 -19.33
CA PRO A 56 -14.99 -0.39 -18.35
C PRO A 56 -15.57 -1.78 -18.59
N GLY A 57 -15.95 -2.47 -17.49
CA GLY A 57 -16.67 -3.73 -17.54
C GLY A 57 -15.83 -4.96 -17.84
N LEU A 58 -14.50 -4.87 -17.66
CA LEU A 58 -13.62 -6.04 -17.76
C LEU A 58 -13.87 -7.03 -16.62
N TYR A 59 -13.97 -8.31 -16.95
CA TYR A 59 -13.81 -9.36 -15.96
C TYR A 59 -12.32 -9.58 -15.69
N ILE A 60 -11.94 -9.53 -14.43
CA ILE A 60 -10.56 -9.76 -13.97
C ILE A 60 -10.61 -10.89 -12.94
N ASP A 61 -9.93 -11.98 -13.24
CA ASP A 61 -9.80 -13.10 -12.29
C ASP A 61 -8.94 -12.71 -11.07
N GLU A 62 -8.99 -13.55 -10.03
CA GLU A 62 -8.31 -13.25 -8.75
C GLU A 62 -6.79 -13.11 -8.89
N ALA A 63 -6.16 -13.97 -9.69
CA ALA A 63 -4.71 -13.93 -9.89
C ALA A 63 -4.28 -12.66 -10.62
N THR A 64 -4.98 -12.30 -11.69
CA THR A 64 -4.79 -11.06 -12.44
C THR A 64 -5.07 -9.83 -11.55
N MET A 65 -6.10 -9.89 -10.71
CA MET A 65 -6.40 -8.83 -9.74
C MET A 65 -5.23 -8.58 -8.78
N GLY A 66 -4.61 -9.64 -8.27
CA GLY A 66 -3.40 -9.55 -7.44
C GLY A 66 -2.23 -8.86 -8.15
N MET A 67 -2.06 -9.12 -9.45
CA MET A 67 -1.07 -8.41 -10.28
C MET A 67 -1.41 -6.93 -10.43
N CYS A 68 -2.67 -6.59 -10.64
CA CYS A 68 -3.12 -5.19 -10.72
C CYS A 68 -2.83 -4.43 -9.43
N TRP A 69 -3.04 -5.05 -8.25
CA TRP A 69 -2.69 -4.45 -6.96
C TRP A 69 -1.18 -4.24 -6.82
N THR A 70 -0.38 -5.20 -7.28
CA THR A 70 1.09 -5.10 -7.28
C THR A 70 1.57 -3.92 -8.13
N HIS A 71 0.99 -3.75 -9.33
CA HIS A 71 1.28 -2.61 -10.19
C HIS A 71 0.87 -1.27 -9.55
N ARG A 72 -0.32 -1.18 -8.95
CA ARG A 72 -0.76 0.05 -8.27
C ARG A 72 0.17 0.41 -7.12
N ARG A 73 0.56 -0.56 -6.28
CA ARG A 73 1.53 -0.33 -5.18
C ARG A 73 2.89 0.11 -5.71
N LEU A 74 3.37 -0.49 -6.80
CA LEU A 74 4.62 -0.07 -7.43
C LEU A 74 4.55 1.38 -7.91
N LEU A 75 3.48 1.77 -8.59
CA LEU A 75 3.27 3.15 -9.06
C LEU A 75 3.23 4.12 -7.87
N ALA A 76 2.47 3.81 -6.82
CA ALA A 76 2.41 4.63 -5.62
C ALA A 76 3.78 4.75 -4.92
N ARG A 77 4.50 3.64 -4.75
CA ARG A 77 5.86 3.64 -4.17
C ARG A 77 6.85 4.44 -5.00
N THR A 78 6.77 4.34 -6.33
CA THR A 78 7.60 5.14 -7.24
C THR A 78 7.32 6.63 -7.05
N ALA A 79 6.05 7.02 -6.96
CA ALA A 79 5.66 8.41 -6.72
C ALA A 79 6.12 8.91 -5.35
N ILE A 80 6.03 8.08 -4.30
CA ILE A 80 6.56 8.41 -2.97
C ILE A 80 8.05 8.69 -3.04
N GLN A 81 8.82 7.79 -3.67
CA GLN A 81 10.27 7.95 -3.76
C GLN A 81 10.69 9.17 -4.59
N LEU A 82 10.02 9.42 -5.72
CA LEU A 82 10.23 10.63 -6.51
C LEU A 82 9.91 11.91 -5.73
N ALA A 83 8.84 11.91 -4.93
CA ALA A 83 8.50 13.03 -4.08
C ALA A 83 9.57 13.26 -2.98
N LEU A 84 10.12 12.20 -2.40
CA LEU A 84 11.24 12.27 -1.44
C LEU A 84 12.51 12.85 -2.10
N ASN A 85 12.76 12.50 -3.35
CA ASN A 85 13.88 13.05 -4.14
C ASN A 85 13.63 14.49 -4.61
N GLY A 86 12.49 15.10 -4.29
CA GLY A 86 12.12 16.46 -4.72
C GLY A 86 11.48 16.55 -6.12
N GLU A 87 11.29 15.42 -6.80
CA GLU A 87 10.79 15.33 -8.18
C GLU A 87 9.25 15.29 -8.24
N LYS A 88 8.61 16.27 -7.62
CA LYS A 88 7.13 16.30 -7.46
C LYS A 88 6.37 16.15 -8.77
N GLN A 89 6.83 16.75 -9.87
CA GLN A 89 6.12 16.68 -11.14
C GLN A 89 6.15 15.26 -11.71
N LYS A 90 7.29 14.56 -11.64
CA LYS A 90 7.38 13.15 -12.03
C LYS A 90 6.45 12.28 -11.16
N ALA A 91 6.42 12.52 -9.84
CA ALA A 91 5.53 11.82 -8.92
C ALA A 91 4.05 12.01 -9.30
N ILE A 92 3.62 13.24 -9.60
CA ILE A 92 2.25 13.54 -10.06
C ILE A 92 1.93 12.80 -11.37
N ASN A 93 2.87 12.76 -12.31
CA ASN A 93 2.68 12.05 -13.58
C ASN A 93 2.46 10.54 -13.38
N VAL A 94 3.24 9.92 -12.47
CA VAL A 94 3.06 8.50 -12.09
C VAL A 94 1.71 8.26 -11.45
N LEU A 95 1.28 9.13 -10.52
CA LEU A 95 -0.02 9.00 -9.85
C LEU A 95 -1.20 9.14 -10.82
N ASN A 96 -1.14 10.12 -11.73
CA ASN A 96 -2.16 10.28 -12.76
C ASN A 96 -2.20 9.07 -13.69
N LYS A 97 -1.04 8.49 -14.02
CA LYS A 97 -0.98 7.24 -14.80
C LYS A 97 -1.59 6.08 -14.03
N ALA A 98 -1.33 5.94 -12.73
CA ALA A 98 -1.93 4.90 -11.89
C ALA A 98 -3.48 4.99 -11.92
N GLU A 99 -4.04 6.18 -11.76
CA GLU A 99 -5.49 6.39 -11.82
C GLU A 99 -6.09 6.08 -13.19
N LYS A 100 -5.37 6.43 -14.27
CA LYS A 100 -5.81 6.19 -15.65
C LYS A 100 -5.74 4.73 -16.03
N GLU A 101 -4.61 4.08 -15.78
CA GLU A 101 -4.32 2.72 -16.26
C GLU A 101 -4.90 1.62 -15.37
N ILE A 102 -5.07 1.89 -14.06
CA ILE A 102 -5.59 0.93 -13.07
C ILE A 102 -6.75 1.58 -12.30
N PRO A 103 -7.86 1.88 -12.98
CA PRO A 103 -8.98 2.58 -12.39
C PRO A 103 -9.71 1.73 -11.35
N GLU A 104 -10.33 2.40 -10.38
CA GLU A 104 -11.01 1.77 -9.26
C GLU A 104 -12.24 0.97 -9.69
N TYR A 105 -12.92 1.36 -10.76
CA TYR A 105 -14.12 0.65 -11.24
C TYR A 105 -13.84 -0.76 -11.77
N ASN A 106 -12.60 -1.05 -12.22
CA ASN A 106 -12.17 -2.40 -12.61
C ASN A 106 -11.28 -3.06 -11.54
N VAL A 107 -10.49 -2.26 -10.80
CA VAL A 107 -9.58 -2.74 -9.77
C VAL A 107 -9.93 -2.03 -8.46
N PRO A 108 -10.92 -2.51 -7.70
CA PRO A 108 -11.38 -1.87 -6.47
C PRO A 108 -10.27 -1.70 -5.44
N LEU A 109 -10.42 -0.68 -4.58
CA LEU A 109 -9.55 -0.49 -3.44
C LEU A 109 -9.91 -1.50 -2.35
N ASN A 110 -8.90 -2.19 -1.84
CA ASN A 110 -8.98 -2.99 -0.63
C ASN A 110 -7.73 -2.73 0.23
N TYR A 111 -7.56 -3.45 1.33
CA TYR A 111 -6.46 -3.23 2.27
C TYR A 111 -5.05 -3.50 1.67
N ILE A 112 -4.95 -4.40 0.67
CA ILE A 112 -3.67 -4.73 0.00
C ILE A 112 -3.53 -4.11 -1.39
N SER A 113 -4.53 -3.39 -1.88
CA SER A 113 -4.58 -2.90 -3.27
C SER A 113 -3.76 -1.64 -3.54
N GLY A 114 -3.06 -1.11 -2.53
CA GLY A 114 -2.25 0.11 -2.64
C GLY A 114 -3.04 1.41 -2.40
N GLY A 115 -4.26 1.34 -1.87
CA GLY A 115 -5.07 2.54 -1.58
C GLY A 115 -4.39 3.47 -0.55
N GLY A 116 -3.82 2.90 0.52
CA GLY A 116 -3.05 3.65 1.52
C GLY A 116 -1.79 4.27 0.94
N ASP A 117 -1.06 3.53 0.09
CA ASP A 117 0.13 4.05 -0.59
C ASP A 117 -0.21 5.21 -1.53
N MET A 118 -1.33 5.11 -2.27
CA MET A 118 -1.84 6.21 -3.12
C MET A 118 -2.20 7.44 -2.28
N ALA A 119 -2.85 7.26 -1.13
CA ALA A 119 -3.16 8.35 -0.21
C ALA A 119 -1.90 9.07 0.27
N LYS A 120 -0.90 8.31 0.73
CA LYS A 120 0.41 8.82 1.15
C LYS A 120 1.13 9.55 0.03
N ALA A 121 1.16 8.97 -1.17
CA ALA A 121 1.83 9.58 -2.31
C ALA A 121 1.18 10.91 -2.73
N TRP A 122 -0.16 10.99 -2.78
CA TRP A 122 -0.87 12.24 -3.04
C TRP A 122 -0.64 13.29 -1.94
N GLN A 123 -0.55 12.87 -0.67
CA GLN A 123 -0.21 13.76 0.43
C GLN A 123 1.19 14.35 0.25
N MET A 124 2.18 13.53 -0.11
CA MET A 124 3.58 13.97 -0.25
C MET A 124 3.78 14.97 -1.40
N VAL A 125 3.02 14.87 -2.49
CA VAL A 125 3.04 15.85 -3.56
C VAL A 125 2.18 17.10 -3.27
N GLY A 126 1.51 17.13 -2.10
CA GLY A 126 0.75 18.28 -1.61
C GLY A 126 -0.73 18.31 -2.03
N ASN A 127 -1.25 17.29 -2.71
CA ASN A 127 -2.67 17.20 -3.06
C ASN A 127 -3.48 16.56 -1.95
N LYS A 128 -3.81 17.36 -0.92
CA LYS A 128 -4.56 16.91 0.26
C LYS A 128 -5.95 16.38 -0.09
N GLN A 129 -6.61 16.90 -1.12
CA GLN A 129 -7.94 16.48 -1.52
C GLN A 129 -7.92 15.05 -2.06
N LYS A 130 -7.04 14.74 -3.03
CA LYS A 130 -6.90 13.37 -3.54
C LYS A 130 -6.39 12.41 -2.46
N ALA A 131 -5.42 12.83 -1.65
CA ALA A 131 -4.94 12.05 -0.52
C ALA A 131 -6.08 11.64 0.42
N ARG A 132 -6.98 12.57 0.76
CA ARG A 132 -8.17 12.32 1.59
C ARG A 132 -9.13 11.33 0.94
N ILE A 133 -9.43 11.48 -0.35
CA ILE A 133 -10.32 10.55 -1.07
C ILE A 133 -9.82 9.11 -0.97
N TYR A 134 -8.52 8.88 -1.24
CA TYR A 134 -7.92 7.55 -1.13
C TYR A 134 -7.88 7.04 0.32
N ALA A 135 -7.54 7.90 1.28
CA ALA A 135 -7.52 7.55 2.69
C ALA A 135 -8.93 7.16 3.19
N ASP A 136 -9.96 7.93 2.89
CA ASP A 136 -11.34 7.67 3.32
C ASP A 136 -11.87 6.35 2.74
N LYS A 137 -11.63 6.07 1.45
CA LYS A 137 -12.02 4.81 0.81
C LYS A 137 -11.29 3.61 1.43
N THR A 138 -9.99 3.71 1.60
CA THR A 138 -9.18 2.64 2.21
C THR A 138 -9.59 2.40 3.65
N TRP A 139 -9.80 3.46 4.44
CA TRP A 139 -10.28 3.38 5.81
C TRP A 139 -11.61 2.65 5.90
N LYS A 140 -12.58 3.02 5.05
CA LYS A 140 -13.90 2.37 5.02
C LYS A 140 -13.77 0.86 4.80
N VAL A 141 -12.96 0.44 3.85
CA VAL A 141 -12.74 -0.98 3.56
C VAL A 141 -12.05 -1.70 4.71
N LEU A 142 -11.03 -1.08 5.32
CA LEU A 142 -10.34 -1.62 6.50
C LEU A 142 -11.30 -1.83 7.68
N CYS A 143 -12.19 -0.86 7.94
CA CYS A 143 -13.22 -1.00 8.97
C CYS A 143 -14.14 -2.20 8.69
N GLN A 144 -14.54 -2.41 7.43
CA GLN A 144 -15.39 -3.56 7.06
C GLN A 144 -14.68 -4.89 7.32
N TYR A 145 -13.40 -5.02 6.96
CA TYR A 145 -12.62 -6.23 7.24
C TYR A 145 -12.45 -6.48 8.74
N VAL A 146 -12.07 -5.45 9.50
CA VAL A 146 -11.90 -5.58 10.95
C VAL A 146 -13.23 -5.94 11.62
N GLU A 147 -14.33 -5.31 11.26
CA GLU A 147 -15.67 -5.67 11.79
C GLU A 147 -16.04 -7.12 11.45
N PHE A 148 -15.76 -7.58 10.21
CA PHE A 148 -15.98 -8.97 9.84
C PHE A 148 -15.23 -9.93 10.79
N TYR A 149 -13.93 -9.73 10.98
CA TYR A 149 -13.14 -10.58 11.87
C TYR A 149 -13.61 -10.50 13.33
N LEU A 150 -14.00 -9.32 13.80
CA LEU A 150 -14.49 -9.13 15.17
C LEU A 150 -15.88 -9.74 15.42
N GLN A 151 -16.66 -10.06 14.40
CA GLN A 151 -17.91 -10.78 14.52
C GLN A 151 -17.71 -12.30 14.69
N LEU A 152 -16.58 -12.85 14.24
CA LEU A 152 -16.27 -14.29 14.40
C LEU A 152 -16.21 -14.69 15.88
N GLN A 153 -16.63 -15.93 16.18
CA GLN A 153 -16.73 -16.47 17.54
C GLN A 153 -15.89 -17.73 17.69
N GLY A 154 -15.42 -17.99 18.90
CA GLY A 154 -14.73 -19.26 19.25
C GLY A 154 -13.58 -19.61 18.29
N ASN A 155 -13.57 -20.85 17.81
CA ASN A 155 -12.49 -21.35 16.94
C ASN A 155 -12.38 -20.58 15.62
N ALA A 156 -13.47 -20.07 15.06
CA ALA A 156 -13.43 -19.27 13.83
C ALA A 156 -12.64 -17.95 14.03
N PHE A 157 -12.77 -17.30 15.20
CA PHE A 157 -11.96 -16.14 15.51
C PHE A 157 -10.49 -16.52 15.71
N ILE A 158 -10.22 -17.63 16.42
CA ILE A 158 -8.84 -18.09 16.69
C ILE A 158 -8.09 -18.39 15.39
N SER A 159 -8.73 -19.09 14.44
CA SER A 159 -8.09 -19.42 13.15
C SER A 159 -7.80 -18.20 12.29
N GLU A 160 -8.61 -17.14 12.40
CA GLU A 160 -8.50 -15.93 11.56
C GLU A 160 -7.77 -14.76 12.22
N GLN A 161 -7.25 -14.92 13.43
CA GLN A 161 -6.53 -13.86 14.13
C GLN A 161 -5.37 -13.29 13.30
N GLN A 162 -4.59 -14.16 12.68
CA GLN A 162 -3.44 -13.74 11.85
C GLN A 162 -3.88 -13.00 10.58
N SER A 163 -5.03 -13.36 10.02
CA SER A 163 -5.61 -12.67 8.85
C SER A 163 -6.14 -11.27 9.20
N CYS A 164 -6.52 -11.06 10.46
CA CYS A 164 -6.99 -9.76 10.95
C CYS A 164 -5.85 -8.73 11.14
N LEU A 165 -4.69 -9.18 11.61
CA LEU A 165 -3.56 -8.30 12.01
C LEU A 165 -3.10 -7.32 10.91
N PRO A 166 -2.92 -7.72 9.64
CA PRO A 166 -2.50 -6.78 8.59
C PRO A 166 -3.41 -5.57 8.47
N ASN A 167 -4.72 -5.73 8.73
CA ASN A 167 -5.66 -4.62 8.65
C ASN A 167 -5.34 -3.52 9.67
N PHE A 168 -4.90 -3.87 10.88
CA PHE A 168 -4.51 -2.90 11.89
C PHE A 168 -3.24 -2.12 11.47
N TYR A 169 -2.26 -2.78 10.86
CA TYR A 169 -1.09 -2.08 10.32
C TYR A 169 -1.47 -1.08 9.23
N TYR A 170 -2.31 -1.50 8.28
CA TYR A 170 -2.78 -0.58 7.23
C TYR A 170 -3.66 0.55 7.80
N MET A 171 -4.47 0.29 8.84
CA MET A 171 -5.22 1.35 9.53
C MET A 171 -4.27 2.38 10.17
N GLN A 172 -3.19 1.93 10.80
CA GLN A 172 -2.18 2.81 11.38
C GLN A 172 -1.49 3.67 10.31
N ASP A 173 -1.12 3.08 9.17
CA ASP A 173 -0.52 3.83 8.05
C ASP A 173 -1.47 4.89 7.48
N VAL A 174 -2.75 4.55 7.34
CA VAL A 174 -3.77 5.50 6.89
C VAL A 174 -3.97 6.61 7.94
N CYS A 175 -3.94 6.29 9.25
CA CYS A 175 -3.97 7.29 10.31
C CYS A 175 -2.79 8.26 10.22
N ASN A 176 -1.59 7.78 9.94
CA ASN A 176 -0.43 8.66 9.71
C ASN A 176 -0.64 9.62 8.55
N THR A 177 -1.31 9.17 7.48
CA THR A 177 -1.69 10.03 6.37
C THR A 177 -2.71 11.09 6.80
N TYR A 178 -3.76 10.72 7.56
CA TYR A 178 -4.72 11.69 8.11
C TYR A 178 -4.07 12.74 8.99
N ARG A 179 -3.10 12.37 9.83
CA ARG A 179 -2.35 13.33 10.66
C ARG A 179 -1.72 14.45 9.83
N MET A 180 -1.26 14.15 8.63
CA MET A 180 -0.65 15.13 7.73
C MET A 180 -1.65 15.94 6.90
N ILE A 181 -2.86 15.41 6.69
CA ILE A 181 -3.91 16.06 5.88
C ILE A 181 -4.82 16.93 6.75
N ASP A 182 -5.35 16.35 7.82
CA ASP A 182 -6.37 16.92 8.68
C ASP A 182 -6.24 16.38 10.12
N PRO A 183 -5.60 17.13 11.04
CA PRO A 183 -5.40 16.71 12.43
C PRO A 183 -6.69 16.42 13.20
N LYS A 184 -7.79 17.13 12.91
CA LYS A 184 -9.08 16.89 13.60
C LYS A 184 -9.67 15.54 13.17
N LEU A 185 -9.59 15.22 11.89
CA LEU A 185 -10.04 13.93 11.38
C LEU A 185 -9.17 12.78 11.91
N TYR A 186 -7.87 13.02 12.05
CA TYR A 186 -6.93 12.07 12.64
C TYR A 186 -7.36 11.63 14.04
N GLU A 187 -7.73 12.57 14.92
CA GLU A 187 -8.16 12.25 16.29
C GLU A 187 -9.35 11.28 16.31
N GLY A 188 -10.38 11.56 15.50
CA GLY A 188 -11.53 10.67 15.39
C GLY A 188 -11.18 9.28 14.83
N ARG A 189 -10.28 9.21 13.85
CA ARG A 189 -9.82 7.94 13.28
C ARG A 189 -8.96 7.14 14.26
N MET A 190 -8.10 7.81 15.04
CA MET A 190 -7.33 7.18 16.11
C MET A 190 -8.22 6.62 17.22
N GLN A 191 -9.24 7.35 17.66
CA GLN A 191 -10.19 6.81 18.63
C GLN A 191 -10.89 5.55 18.11
N GLN A 192 -11.29 5.56 16.84
CA GLN A 192 -11.90 4.40 16.19
C GLN A 192 -10.92 3.21 16.12
N PHE A 193 -9.66 3.46 15.74
CA PHE A 193 -8.60 2.47 15.71
C PHE A 193 -8.35 1.84 17.08
N VAL A 194 -8.22 2.66 18.14
CA VAL A 194 -8.06 2.19 19.52
C VAL A 194 -9.26 1.35 19.96
N GLY A 195 -10.48 1.75 19.61
CA GLY A 195 -11.67 0.95 19.89
C GLY A 195 -11.64 -0.44 19.23
N TYR A 196 -11.17 -0.53 17.99
CA TYR A 196 -11.00 -1.81 17.29
C TYR A 196 -9.92 -2.68 17.92
N THR A 197 -8.77 -2.12 18.27
CA THR A 197 -7.69 -2.88 18.91
C THR A 197 -8.09 -3.40 20.27
N GLN A 198 -8.81 -2.63 21.08
CA GLN A 198 -9.35 -3.07 22.37
C GLN A 198 -10.35 -4.24 22.22
N ARG A 199 -11.27 -4.15 21.24
CA ARG A 199 -12.22 -5.24 20.95
C ARG A 199 -11.50 -6.51 20.48
N TYR A 200 -10.46 -6.37 19.66
CA TYR A 200 -9.63 -7.49 19.21
C TYR A 200 -8.90 -8.17 20.39
N GLN A 201 -8.28 -7.39 21.27
CA GLN A 201 -7.58 -7.88 22.45
C GLN A 201 -8.56 -8.54 23.45
N ALA A 202 -9.76 -7.96 23.65
CA ALA A 202 -10.79 -8.52 24.52
C ALA A 202 -11.27 -9.91 24.06
N LYS A 203 -11.11 -10.26 22.77
CA LYS A 203 -11.38 -11.58 22.19
C LYS A 203 -10.17 -12.54 22.24
N GLY A 204 -9.07 -12.13 22.88
CA GLY A 204 -7.82 -12.91 22.98
C GLY A 204 -6.86 -12.70 21.81
N GLY A 205 -7.10 -11.73 20.95
CA GLY A 205 -6.17 -11.35 19.89
C GLY A 205 -4.90 -10.70 20.45
N GLN A 206 -3.75 -11.09 19.92
CA GLN A 206 -2.45 -10.52 20.35
C GLN A 206 -2.00 -9.50 19.32
N MET A 207 -1.81 -8.25 19.78
CA MET A 207 -1.12 -7.24 18.99
C MET A 207 0.39 -7.41 19.19
N PRO A 208 1.21 -7.40 18.12
CA PRO A 208 2.67 -7.42 18.27
C PRO A 208 3.13 -6.25 19.14
N GLN A 209 4.05 -6.51 20.02
CA GLN A 209 4.72 -5.44 20.76
C GLN A 209 5.52 -4.59 19.77
N GLN A 210 5.32 -3.27 19.82
CA GLN A 210 6.06 -2.30 19.00
C GLN A 210 7.48 -2.14 19.51
#